data_8e2eb1136887e6cce7c9b770e4947997
#
_entry.id   8e2eb1136887e6cce7c9b770e4947997
#
_cell.length_a   1.000
_cell.length_b   1.000
_cell.length_c   1.000
_cell.angle_alpha   90.00
_cell.angle_beta   90.00
_cell.angle_gamma   90.00
#
_symmetry.space_group_name_H-M   'P 1'
#
loop_
_entity.id
_entity.type
_entity.pdbx_description
1 polymer ?
#
loop_
_entity_poly.entity_id
_entity_poly.type
_entity_poly.pdbx_seq_one_letter_code
_entity_poly.pdbx_strand_id
1 'polypeptide(L)'
;MSSSEASTPSGVERRWALIGLAVAAALLIVQVLAGSVREVFSDKPSIRELVETCLTERSTTFEPVTDDLIALSAERGALRTTVQGNRVTVALGGSDDDATRVYEAYAAVAPSTVVGTLLEQRRKIVLLWAQPPTEEQRDFMVLCTLDAQE
;
A
#
# COMPACT_ATOMS: atom_id res chain seq x y z
N MET A 1 -6.77 -58.42 34.60
CA MET A 1 -5.52 -58.21 33.87
C MET A 1 -5.88 -58.38 32.39
N SER A 2 -6.14 -57.26 31.69
CA SER A 2 -6.46 -57.24 30.28
C SER A 2 -5.29 -56.59 29.54
N SER A 3 -4.56 -57.41 28.81
CA SER A 3 -3.44 -56.97 27.99
C SER A 3 -4.02 -56.37 26.69
N SER A 4 -3.83 -55.07 26.47
CA SER A 4 -4.10 -54.45 25.19
C SER A 4 -2.95 -54.76 24.23
N GLU A 5 -3.20 -55.60 23.26
CA GLU A 5 -2.31 -55.83 22.11
C GLU A 5 -2.34 -54.63 21.21
N ALA A 6 -1.24 -53.93 21.13
CA ALA A 6 -1.03 -52.86 20.17
C ALA A 6 -0.83 -53.46 18.77
N SER A 7 -1.83 -53.36 17.91
CA SER A 7 -1.73 -53.78 16.51
C SER A 7 -0.70 -52.94 15.77
N THR A 8 0.38 -53.54 15.33
CA THR A 8 1.39 -52.92 14.47
C THR A 8 0.77 -52.69 13.05
N PRO A 9 0.78 -51.47 12.53
CA PRO A 9 0.20 -51.21 11.22
C PRO A 9 0.93 -51.99 10.11
N SER A 10 0.15 -52.56 9.19
CA SER A 10 0.66 -53.38 8.08
C SER A 10 1.51 -52.51 7.13
N GLY A 11 2.49 -53.12 6.46
CA GLY A 11 3.44 -52.40 5.59
C GLY A 11 2.77 -51.64 4.40
N VAL A 12 1.53 -51.99 4.09
CA VAL A 12 0.71 -51.34 3.08
C VAL A 12 0.24 -49.95 3.59
N GLU A 13 -0.24 -49.86 4.83
CA GLU A 13 -0.69 -48.57 5.42
C GLU A 13 0.46 -47.57 5.57
N ARG A 14 1.69 -48.04 5.90
CA ARG A 14 2.87 -47.18 5.94
C ARG A 14 3.20 -46.58 4.55
N ARG A 15 3.05 -47.33 3.47
CA ARG A 15 3.31 -46.86 2.11
C ARG A 15 2.31 -45.75 1.70
N TRP A 16 1.04 -45.93 2.02
CA TRP A 16 -0.01 -44.93 1.71
C TRP A 16 0.18 -43.65 2.56
N ALA A 17 0.57 -43.77 3.81
CA ALA A 17 0.87 -42.62 4.67
C ALA A 17 2.07 -41.79 4.15
N LEU A 18 3.12 -42.46 3.65
CA LEU A 18 4.29 -41.79 3.09
C LEU A 18 3.97 -41.09 1.74
N ILE A 19 3.13 -41.70 0.91
CA ILE A 19 2.68 -41.09 -0.35
C ILE A 19 1.81 -39.87 -0.06
N GLY A 20 0.89 -39.95 0.89
CA GLY A 20 0.06 -38.80 1.30
C GLY A 20 0.89 -37.63 1.82
N LEU A 21 1.92 -37.89 2.64
CA LEU A 21 2.82 -36.87 3.17
C LEU A 21 3.64 -36.21 2.06
N ALA A 22 4.13 -36.98 1.10
CA ALA A 22 4.92 -36.45 -0.03
C ALA A 22 4.07 -35.56 -0.95
N VAL A 23 2.82 -35.93 -1.20
CA VAL A 23 1.87 -35.13 -2.02
C VAL A 23 1.52 -33.83 -1.30
N ALA A 24 1.27 -33.87 0.01
CA ALA A 24 0.97 -32.67 0.79
C ALA A 24 2.17 -31.69 0.82
N ALA A 25 3.39 -32.22 1.00
CA ALA A 25 4.60 -31.40 0.96
C ALA A 25 4.83 -30.76 -0.43
N ALA A 26 4.60 -31.50 -1.51
CA ALA A 26 4.71 -30.99 -2.88
C ALA A 26 3.70 -29.87 -3.16
N LEU A 27 2.45 -30.00 -2.68
CA LEU A 27 1.42 -28.98 -2.83
C LEU A 27 1.76 -27.70 -2.06
N LEU A 28 2.32 -27.81 -0.84
CA LEU A 28 2.76 -26.65 -0.08
C LEU A 28 3.92 -25.92 -0.75
N ILE A 29 4.89 -26.64 -1.30
CA ILE A 29 6.02 -26.04 -2.05
C ILE A 29 5.50 -25.30 -3.28
N VAL A 30 4.56 -25.86 -4.02
CA VAL A 30 3.96 -25.20 -5.19
C VAL A 30 3.21 -23.93 -4.79
N GLN A 31 2.50 -23.92 -3.66
CA GLN A 31 1.80 -22.73 -3.18
C GLN A 31 2.75 -21.63 -2.75
N VAL A 32 3.83 -21.97 -2.06
CA VAL A 32 4.87 -21.00 -1.65
C VAL A 32 5.59 -20.44 -2.87
N LEU A 33 5.96 -21.28 -3.84
CA LEU A 33 6.59 -20.82 -5.08
C LEU A 33 5.64 -19.98 -5.94
N ALA A 34 4.36 -20.37 -6.05
CA ALA A 34 3.37 -19.58 -6.80
C ALA A 34 3.05 -18.24 -6.15
N GLY A 35 3.08 -18.15 -4.81
CA GLY A 35 2.96 -16.90 -4.07
C GLY A 35 4.15 -15.96 -4.33
N SER A 36 5.37 -16.48 -4.22
CA SER A 36 6.60 -15.72 -4.44
C SER A 36 6.78 -15.25 -5.89
N VAL A 37 6.30 -16.02 -6.86
CA VAL A 37 6.37 -15.66 -8.29
C VAL A 37 5.36 -14.57 -8.67
N ARG A 38 4.24 -14.44 -7.95
CA ARG A 38 3.27 -13.37 -8.22
C ARG A 38 3.80 -11.98 -7.86
N GLU A 39 4.64 -11.86 -6.85
CA GLU A 39 5.24 -10.56 -6.46
C GLU A 39 6.34 -10.10 -7.42
N VAL A 40 7.03 -11.03 -8.10
CA VAL A 40 8.16 -10.71 -9.01
C VAL A 40 7.69 -10.27 -10.40
N PHE A 41 6.44 -10.52 -10.80
CA PHE A 41 5.92 -10.22 -12.14
C PHE A 41 4.83 -9.13 -12.17
N SER A 42 4.72 -8.32 -11.14
CA SER A 42 3.92 -7.11 -11.22
C SER A 42 4.79 -5.98 -11.78
N ASP A 43 5.06 -6.00 -13.08
CA ASP A 43 5.80 -4.96 -13.82
C ASP A 43 5.12 -3.57 -13.78
N LYS A 44 3.98 -3.46 -13.10
CA LYS A 44 3.30 -2.17 -12.96
C LYS A 44 3.87 -1.42 -11.75
N PRO A 45 4.47 -0.23 -11.97
CA PRO A 45 5.02 0.55 -10.87
C PRO A 45 3.92 0.88 -9.85
N SER A 46 4.29 0.92 -8.58
CA SER A 46 3.36 1.30 -7.52
C SER A 46 3.01 2.79 -7.64
N ILE A 47 1.83 3.17 -7.13
CA ILE A 47 1.40 4.57 -7.07
C ILE A 47 2.48 5.48 -6.43
N ARG A 48 3.19 4.95 -5.43
CA ARG A 48 4.29 5.63 -4.77
C ARG A 48 5.47 5.88 -5.70
N GLU A 49 5.92 4.84 -6.40
CA GLU A 49 7.03 4.94 -7.36
C GLU A 49 6.72 5.92 -8.49
N LEU A 50 5.48 5.94 -8.99
CA LEU A 50 5.05 6.89 -10.03
C LEU A 50 5.14 8.34 -9.53
N VAL A 51 4.63 8.62 -8.33
CA VAL A 51 4.70 9.97 -7.75
C VAL A 51 6.15 10.37 -7.45
N GLU A 52 6.94 9.50 -6.83
CA GLU A 52 8.35 9.76 -6.53
C GLU A 52 9.17 10.01 -7.80
N THR A 53 8.94 9.24 -8.86
CA THR A 53 9.58 9.42 -10.17
C THR A 53 9.24 10.78 -10.77
N CYS A 54 7.96 11.15 -10.83
CA CYS A 54 7.53 12.45 -11.34
C CYS A 54 8.15 13.63 -10.58
N LEU A 55 8.15 13.56 -9.23
CA LEU A 55 8.76 14.59 -8.40
C LEU A 55 10.27 14.72 -8.69
N THR A 56 10.97 13.59 -8.83
CA THR A 56 12.40 13.53 -9.15
C THR A 56 12.69 14.14 -10.52
N GLU A 57 11.94 13.76 -11.55
CA GLU A 57 12.09 14.28 -12.92
C GLU A 57 11.87 15.79 -12.99
N ARG A 58 11.04 16.33 -12.11
CA ARG A 58 10.78 17.76 -11.98
C ARG A 58 11.71 18.48 -10.99
N SER A 59 12.80 17.82 -10.59
CA SER A 59 13.81 18.35 -9.66
C SER A 59 13.22 18.80 -8.32
N THR A 60 12.15 18.14 -7.88
CA THR A 60 11.48 18.40 -6.60
C THR A 60 11.90 17.35 -5.59
N THR A 61 12.41 17.79 -4.43
CA THR A 61 12.78 16.89 -3.35
C THR A 61 11.56 16.45 -2.56
N PHE A 62 11.60 15.23 -2.04
CA PHE A 62 10.58 14.69 -1.14
C PHE A 62 11.23 13.91 -0.01
N GLU A 63 10.49 13.76 1.07
CA GLU A 63 10.88 12.98 2.24
C GLU A 63 9.72 12.10 2.72
N PRO A 64 9.98 10.95 3.35
CA PRO A 64 8.93 10.16 3.96
C PRO A 64 8.31 10.92 5.13
N VAL A 65 6.99 10.86 5.28
CA VAL A 65 6.29 11.37 6.45
C VAL A 65 6.53 10.42 7.63
N THR A 66 6.84 10.98 8.81
CA THR A 66 7.09 10.21 10.04
C THR A 66 6.32 10.74 11.25
N ASP A 67 5.73 11.91 11.14
CA ASP A 67 5.13 12.69 12.22
C ASP A 67 3.62 12.94 12.08
N ASP A 68 3.00 12.45 10.99
CA ASP A 68 1.57 12.58 10.72
C ASP A 68 0.90 11.21 10.66
N LEU A 69 0.27 10.82 11.76
CA LEU A 69 -0.35 9.49 11.90
C LEU A 69 -1.54 9.29 10.96
N ILE A 70 -2.24 10.36 10.55
CA ILE A 70 -3.35 10.27 9.61
C ILE A 70 -2.79 9.97 8.21
N ALA A 71 -1.79 10.72 7.75
CA ALA A 71 -1.14 10.44 6.48
C ALA A 71 -0.53 9.03 6.44
N LEU A 72 0.10 8.60 7.53
CA LEU A 72 0.71 7.27 7.68
C LEU A 72 -0.32 6.13 7.69
N SER A 73 -1.59 6.41 7.91
CA SER A 73 -2.66 5.40 7.85
C SER A 73 -3.05 5.00 6.43
N ALA A 74 -2.58 5.72 5.41
CA ALA A 74 -2.77 5.35 4.00
C ALA A 74 -2.00 4.06 3.68
N GLU A 75 -2.62 3.14 2.96
CA GLU A 75 -2.06 1.79 2.68
C GLU A 75 -0.70 1.81 1.95
N ARG A 76 -0.44 2.81 1.14
CA ARG A 76 0.82 2.99 0.40
C ARG A 76 1.75 4.01 1.07
N GLY A 77 1.41 4.44 2.30
CA GLY A 77 2.16 5.40 3.08
C GLY A 77 2.00 6.83 2.61
N ALA A 78 2.89 7.69 3.06
CA ALA A 78 2.85 9.10 2.73
C ALA A 78 4.25 9.67 2.48
N LEU A 79 4.29 10.74 1.70
CA LEU A 79 5.49 11.55 1.47
C LEU A 79 5.17 13.03 1.65
N ARG A 80 6.20 13.82 1.91
CA ARG A 80 6.12 15.27 2.03
C ARG A 80 7.04 15.89 0.99
N THR A 81 6.56 16.90 0.30
CA THR A 81 7.35 17.63 -0.69
C THR A 81 7.07 19.12 -0.60
N THR A 82 7.86 19.93 -1.30
CA THR A 82 7.68 21.39 -1.36
C THR A 82 7.58 21.81 -2.82
N VAL A 83 6.42 22.35 -3.19
CA VAL A 83 6.13 22.83 -4.54
C VAL A 83 6.12 24.36 -4.51
N GLN A 84 7.08 24.98 -5.19
CA GLN A 84 7.21 26.46 -5.25
C GLN A 84 7.11 27.13 -3.86
N GLY A 85 7.78 26.56 -2.87
CA GLY A 85 7.79 27.09 -1.51
C GLY A 85 6.60 26.70 -0.62
N ASN A 86 5.56 26.06 -1.17
CA ASN A 86 4.44 25.55 -0.40
C ASN A 86 4.62 24.07 -0.12
N ARG A 87 4.60 23.70 1.15
CA ARG A 87 4.76 22.30 1.58
C ARG A 87 3.44 21.55 1.44
N VAL A 88 3.50 20.35 0.89
CA VAL A 88 2.35 19.46 0.74
C VAL A 88 2.68 18.06 1.27
N THR A 89 1.79 17.52 2.08
CA THR A 89 1.78 16.10 2.47
C THR A 89 0.90 15.35 1.49
N VAL A 90 1.44 14.26 0.94
CA VAL A 90 0.79 13.41 -0.06
C VAL A 90 0.58 12.04 0.58
N ALA A 91 -0.65 11.71 0.96
CA ALA A 91 -1.01 10.39 1.44
C ALA A 91 -1.49 9.53 0.25
N LEU A 92 -0.92 8.33 0.14
CA LEU A 92 -1.07 7.44 -1.01
C LEU A 92 -1.94 6.24 -0.62
N GLY A 93 -3.18 6.23 -1.04
CA GLY A 93 -4.10 5.14 -0.77
C GLY A 93 -3.87 3.94 -1.69
N GLY A 94 -4.24 2.76 -1.22
CA GLY A 94 -4.31 1.54 -2.03
C GLY A 94 -5.53 1.51 -2.94
N SER A 95 -6.59 2.22 -2.56
CA SER A 95 -7.88 2.33 -3.26
C SER A 95 -8.49 3.72 -3.06
N ASP A 96 -9.56 4.02 -3.79
CA ASP A 96 -10.35 5.24 -3.60
C ASP A 96 -11.00 5.28 -2.19
N ASP A 97 -11.45 4.13 -1.69
CA ASP A 97 -12.03 4.00 -0.35
C ASP A 97 -10.98 4.25 0.75
N ASP A 98 -9.75 3.77 0.56
CA ASP A 98 -8.66 4.05 1.49
C ASP A 98 -8.31 5.54 1.54
N ALA A 99 -8.22 6.20 0.39
CA ALA A 99 -8.01 7.64 0.33
C ALA A 99 -9.18 8.42 0.96
N THR A 100 -10.41 7.97 0.75
CA THR A 100 -11.60 8.58 1.38
C THR A 100 -11.53 8.46 2.90
N ARG A 101 -11.13 7.31 3.43
CA ARG A 101 -10.93 7.10 4.87
C ARG A 101 -9.88 8.08 5.44
N VAL A 102 -8.77 8.27 4.74
CA VAL A 102 -7.72 9.21 5.13
C VAL A 102 -8.22 10.66 5.07
N TYR A 103 -8.93 11.03 4.01
CA TYR A 103 -9.54 12.36 3.87
C TYR A 103 -10.52 12.65 5.00
N GLU A 104 -11.42 11.73 5.30
CA GLU A 104 -12.41 11.86 6.38
C GLU A 104 -11.74 11.96 7.75
N ALA A 105 -10.64 11.23 7.98
CA ALA A 105 -9.88 11.32 9.22
C ALA A 105 -9.28 12.72 9.41
N TYR A 106 -8.74 13.34 8.36
CA TYR A 106 -8.30 14.73 8.41
C TYR A 106 -9.47 15.70 8.62
N ALA A 107 -10.57 15.52 7.88
CA ALA A 107 -11.74 16.37 7.98
C ALA A 107 -12.37 16.35 9.37
N ALA A 108 -12.28 15.23 10.09
CA ALA A 108 -12.81 15.08 11.45
C ALA A 108 -12.04 15.88 12.50
N VAL A 109 -10.74 16.14 12.28
CA VAL A 109 -9.87 16.82 13.26
C VAL A 109 -9.50 18.25 12.83
N ALA A 110 -9.63 18.58 11.56
CA ALA A 110 -9.26 19.89 11.02
C ALA A 110 -10.44 20.89 11.09
N PRO A 111 -10.17 22.19 11.28
CA PRO A 111 -11.18 23.23 11.11
C PRO A 111 -11.78 23.20 9.69
N SER A 112 -13.07 23.55 9.56
CA SER A 112 -13.76 23.54 8.25
C SER A 112 -13.08 24.42 7.19
N THR A 113 -12.42 25.50 7.60
CA THR A 113 -11.62 26.34 6.69
C THR A 113 -10.42 25.60 6.09
N VAL A 114 -9.79 24.71 6.85
CA VAL A 114 -8.69 23.86 6.38
C VAL A 114 -9.21 22.85 5.37
N VAL A 115 -10.31 22.16 5.70
CA VAL A 115 -10.93 21.15 4.83
C VAL A 115 -11.29 21.74 3.46
N GLY A 116 -11.84 22.97 3.43
CA GLY A 116 -12.26 23.60 2.19
C GLY A 116 -11.15 24.22 1.36
N THR A 117 -9.96 24.45 1.92
CA THR A 117 -8.89 25.21 1.23
C THR A 117 -7.56 24.48 1.12
N LEU A 118 -7.24 23.61 2.07
CA LEU A 118 -5.92 22.96 2.17
C LEU A 118 -5.96 21.45 1.94
N LEU A 119 -7.14 20.83 2.10
CA LEU A 119 -7.30 19.39 1.96
C LEU A 119 -7.99 19.06 0.64
N GLU A 120 -7.35 18.26 -0.17
CA GLU A 120 -7.87 17.81 -1.47
C GLU A 120 -7.77 16.29 -1.56
N GLN A 121 -8.83 15.65 -2.07
CA GLN A 121 -8.79 14.24 -2.45
C GLN A 121 -8.89 14.11 -3.96
N ARG A 122 -8.04 13.25 -4.52
CA ARG A 122 -8.02 12.91 -5.94
C ARG A 122 -7.89 11.41 -6.08
N ARG A 123 -9.01 10.71 -6.27
CA ARG A 123 -9.07 9.25 -6.31
C ARG A 123 -8.30 8.65 -5.10
N LYS A 124 -7.19 7.94 -5.38
CA LYS A 124 -6.37 7.24 -4.37
C LYS A 124 -5.41 8.14 -3.60
N ILE A 125 -5.42 9.45 -3.82
CA ILE A 125 -4.44 10.37 -3.25
C ILE A 125 -5.14 11.46 -2.44
N VAL A 126 -4.59 11.76 -1.25
CA VAL A 126 -5.01 12.90 -0.43
C VAL A 126 -3.84 13.86 -0.31
N LEU A 127 -4.09 15.13 -0.62
CA LEU A 127 -3.13 16.23 -0.52
C LEU A 127 -3.52 17.11 0.66
N LEU A 128 -2.58 17.35 1.57
CA LEU A 128 -2.72 18.34 2.65
C LEU A 128 -1.66 19.43 2.46
N TRP A 129 -2.09 20.61 2.04
CA TRP A 129 -1.25 21.77 1.83
C TRP A 129 -0.99 22.52 3.12
N ALA A 130 0.22 23.06 3.28
CA ALA A 130 0.55 23.93 4.43
C ALA A 130 -0.07 25.34 4.31
N GLN A 131 -0.28 25.80 3.08
CA GLN A 131 -0.93 27.07 2.74
C GLN A 131 -1.87 26.86 1.56
N PRO A 132 -2.89 27.75 1.33
CA PRO A 132 -3.74 27.65 0.14
C PRO A 132 -2.89 27.59 -1.12
N PRO A 133 -3.01 26.52 -1.92
CA PRO A 133 -2.19 26.35 -3.11
C PRO A 133 -2.64 27.30 -4.21
N THR A 134 -1.68 27.78 -4.99
CA THR A 134 -1.96 28.47 -6.27
C THR A 134 -2.43 27.46 -7.31
N GLU A 135 -3.00 27.94 -8.41
CA GLU A 135 -3.39 27.09 -9.54
C GLU A 135 -2.20 26.32 -10.12
N GLU A 136 -1.05 26.99 -10.29
CA GLU A 136 0.19 26.36 -10.77
C GLU A 136 0.69 25.24 -9.84
N GLN A 137 0.58 25.42 -8.52
CA GLN A 137 0.96 24.39 -7.54
C GLN A 137 0.02 23.18 -7.61
N ARG A 138 -1.28 23.42 -7.80
CA ARG A 138 -2.26 22.36 -8.01
C ARG A 138 -1.99 21.59 -9.29
N ASP A 139 -1.77 22.30 -10.40
CA ASP A 139 -1.49 21.71 -11.71
C ASP A 139 -0.22 20.87 -11.67
N PHE A 140 0.82 21.34 -10.98
CA PHE A 140 2.04 20.57 -10.77
C PHE A 140 1.73 19.23 -10.08
N MET A 141 0.98 19.26 -8.97
CA MET A 141 0.62 18.03 -8.26
C MET A 141 -0.35 17.15 -9.04
N VAL A 142 -1.27 17.75 -9.80
CA VAL A 142 -2.16 17.01 -10.72
C VAL A 142 -1.34 16.20 -11.70
N LEU A 143 -0.36 16.80 -12.37
CA LEU A 143 0.49 16.12 -13.35
C LEU A 143 1.27 14.95 -12.71
N CYS A 144 1.82 15.12 -11.50
CA CYS A 144 2.53 14.05 -10.80
C CYS A 144 1.62 12.95 -10.21
N THR A 145 0.33 13.20 -10.14
CA THR A 145 -0.63 12.25 -9.58
C THR A 145 -1.51 11.58 -10.63
N LEU A 146 -1.60 12.11 -11.85
CA LEU A 146 -2.44 11.56 -12.93
C LEU A 146 -2.03 10.15 -13.31
N ASP A 147 -0.74 9.92 -13.58
CA ASP A 147 -0.22 8.61 -13.97
C ASP A 147 -0.31 7.58 -12.85
N ALA A 148 -0.41 8.06 -11.61
CA ALA A 148 -0.56 7.23 -10.42
C ALA A 148 -2.04 6.82 -10.16
N GLN A 149 -2.99 7.33 -10.92
CA GLN A 149 -4.44 7.11 -10.69
C GLN A 149 -5.05 6.03 -11.60
N GLU A 150 -4.31 5.52 -12.59
CA GLU A 150 -4.72 4.41 -13.45
C GLU A 150 -4.43 3.04 -12.82
#